data_1975a585cc157c15c0270e1035dc55a0
#
_entry.id   1975a585cc157c15c0270e1035dc55a0
#
_cell.length_a   1.000
_cell.length_b   1.000
_cell.length_c   1.000
_cell.angle_alpha   90.00
_cell.angle_beta   90.00
_cell.angle_gamma   90.00
#
_symmetry.space_group_name_H-M   'P 1'
#
loop_
_entity.id
_entity.type
_entity.pdbx_description
1 polymer ?
#
loop_
_entity_poly.entity_id
_entity_poly.type
_entity_poly.pdbx_seq_one_letter_code
_entity_poly.pdbx_strand_id
1 'polypeptide(L)'
;MKKDQTRWKRWSSLILIFGSLPLALPPRLPAAERIHTAYFSPAPGASAVIWVAKEARLFEKHGLDVAPVLIPSSVRTLQAMLAGESAIAESAGPAVASARLAGGDVVALAGSVNILTYYFVTLPGINRPEELKGKIGANQSPGTIADFALRVSLRKLGLDPAKDVSLRSIGVLYDRIAAMQKGIVQFTVVTEAEKPIVDKLGYPVLLDLISLRIPFPQRGICTTAKYIKEQPDMVRRYVRAYVEAIHFFKTRKEETIQIMRKYSRVEDRGVLEHAQTWFAQNMPEYPYPPVEGYQTVLQEMASSNPKAASLNAKELVDARFVKELEDSGFVAGLSKR
;
A
#
# COMPACT_ATOMS: atom_id res chain seq x y z
N MET A 1 26.60 -91.13 -45.59
CA MET A 1 25.47 -92.08 -45.32
C MET A 1 24.41 -91.37 -44.51
N LYS A 2 23.17 -91.37 -45.01
CA LYS A 2 21.87 -91.11 -44.38
C LYS A 2 21.68 -89.73 -43.78
N LYS A 3 20.97 -88.79 -44.44
CA LYS A 3 19.51 -88.57 -44.47
C LYS A 3 18.90 -88.62 -43.06
N ASP A 4 18.39 -87.44 -42.58
CA ASP A 4 16.95 -87.44 -42.42
C ASP A 4 16.37 -86.00 -42.40
N GLN A 5 15.15 -85.92 -42.91
CA GLN A 5 14.38 -84.76 -43.28
C GLN A 5 13.47 -84.35 -42.12
N THR A 6 13.03 -83.17 -42.26
CA THR A 6 11.67 -82.69 -41.98
C THR A 6 11.32 -82.20 -40.57
N ARG A 7 10.91 -80.95 -40.41
CA ARG A 7 9.48 -80.60 -40.45
C ARG A 7 9.35 -79.05 -40.22
N TRP A 8 8.91 -78.37 -41.26
CA TRP A 8 8.43 -77.03 -41.17
C TRP A 8 7.09 -77.02 -40.42
N LYS A 9 7.04 -76.38 -39.22
CA LYS A 9 5.79 -75.99 -38.58
C LYS A 9 5.57 -74.50 -38.86
N ARG A 10 4.49 -74.20 -39.58
CA ARG A 10 3.91 -72.90 -39.82
C ARG A 10 3.48 -72.31 -38.49
N TRP A 11 4.09 -71.22 -38.09
CA TRP A 11 3.59 -70.43 -37.04
C TRP A 11 2.88 -69.22 -37.68
N SER A 12 1.56 -69.18 -37.49
CA SER A 12 0.69 -68.08 -37.88
C SER A 12 0.99 -66.86 -36.97
N SER A 13 1.52 -65.81 -37.55
CA SER A 13 1.75 -64.56 -36.84
C SER A 13 0.41 -63.80 -36.56
N LEU A 14 -0.07 -63.83 -35.33
CA LEU A 14 -1.12 -62.97 -34.88
C LEU A 14 -0.51 -61.56 -34.73
N ILE A 15 -0.83 -60.66 -35.65
CA ILE A 15 -0.52 -59.23 -35.52
C ILE A 15 -1.56 -58.63 -34.58
N LEU A 16 -1.16 -58.39 -33.31
CA LEU A 16 -1.91 -57.55 -32.35
C LEU A 16 -1.74 -56.09 -32.74
N ILE A 17 -2.78 -55.50 -33.34
CA ILE A 17 -2.86 -54.06 -33.58
C ILE A 17 -3.17 -53.42 -32.23
N PHE A 18 -2.14 -52.90 -31.56
CA PHE A 18 -2.31 -51.98 -30.44
C PHE A 18 -2.81 -50.65 -31.00
N GLY A 19 -4.12 -50.43 -30.91
CA GLY A 19 -4.72 -49.14 -31.16
C GLY A 19 -4.18 -48.11 -30.13
N SER A 20 -3.31 -47.21 -30.54
CA SER A 20 -2.88 -46.08 -29.75
C SER A 20 -4.04 -45.11 -29.59
N LEU A 21 -4.76 -45.20 -28.46
CA LEU A 21 -5.70 -44.17 -28.04
C LEU A 21 -4.89 -42.90 -27.75
N PRO A 22 -5.16 -41.75 -28.39
CA PRO A 22 -4.47 -40.54 -28.05
C PRO A 22 -4.88 -40.11 -26.64
N LEU A 23 -3.94 -40.19 -25.70
CA LEU A 23 -4.10 -39.61 -24.38
C LEU A 23 -4.22 -38.07 -24.58
N ALA A 24 -5.46 -37.59 -24.55
CA ALA A 24 -5.72 -36.15 -24.54
C ALA A 24 -5.13 -35.58 -23.23
N LEU A 25 -3.95 -34.98 -23.32
CA LEU A 25 -3.38 -34.19 -22.22
C LEU A 25 -4.38 -33.08 -21.85
N PRO A 26 -4.74 -32.94 -20.57
CA PRO A 26 -5.62 -31.86 -20.16
C PRO A 26 -4.98 -30.53 -20.59
N PRO A 27 -5.79 -29.53 -21.01
CA PRO A 27 -5.27 -28.23 -21.37
C PRO A 27 -4.44 -27.69 -20.19
N ARG A 28 -3.15 -27.46 -20.42
CA ARG A 28 -2.31 -26.74 -19.46
C ARG A 28 -2.94 -25.37 -19.30
N LEU A 29 -3.53 -25.10 -18.14
CA LEU A 29 -3.84 -23.75 -17.73
C LEU A 29 -2.54 -22.95 -17.85
N PRO A 30 -2.54 -21.79 -18.52
CA PRO A 30 -1.36 -20.95 -18.60
C PRO A 30 -0.87 -20.71 -17.17
N ALA A 31 0.42 -20.93 -16.92
CA ALA A 31 1.02 -20.63 -15.64
C ALA A 31 0.69 -19.18 -15.30
N ALA A 32 0.14 -18.94 -14.10
CA ALA A 32 -0.18 -17.59 -13.65
C ALA A 32 1.08 -16.74 -13.78
N GLU A 33 0.99 -15.64 -14.51
CA GLU A 33 2.10 -14.71 -14.68
C GLU A 33 2.51 -14.18 -13.31
N ARG A 34 3.77 -14.37 -12.95
CA ARG A 34 4.31 -13.91 -11.67
C ARG A 34 4.55 -12.41 -11.75
N ILE A 35 3.84 -11.66 -10.92
CA ILE A 35 3.97 -10.20 -10.83
C ILE A 35 4.54 -9.79 -9.48
N HIS A 36 5.38 -8.76 -9.48
CA HIS A 36 5.86 -8.14 -8.25
C HIS A 36 4.94 -6.99 -7.84
N THR A 37 4.70 -6.88 -6.54
CA THR A 37 4.03 -5.72 -5.93
C THR A 37 4.94 -5.09 -4.90
N ALA A 38 5.39 -3.87 -5.16
CA ALA A 38 6.20 -3.11 -4.21
C ALA A 38 5.31 -2.53 -3.11
N TYR A 39 5.71 -2.65 -1.83
CA TYR A 39 5.07 -2.00 -0.69
C TYR A 39 6.10 -1.30 0.19
N PHE A 40 5.71 -0.26 0.95
CA PHE A 40 6.70 0.64 1.55
C PHE A 40 6.82 0.61 3.07
N SER A 41 5.98 -0.14 3.78
CA SER A 41 6.04 -0.13 5.24
C SER A 41 5.95 -1.55 5.83
N PRO A 42 6.88 -1.93 6.71
CA PRO A 42 6.78 -3.16 7.49
C PRO A 42 5.97 -2.99 8.79
N ALA A 43 5.47 -1.77 9.11
CA ALA A 43 4.74 -1.53 10.34
C ALA A 43 3.40 -2.32 10.37
N PRO A 44 2.99 -2.84 11.55
CA PRO A 44 1.74 -3.57 11.70
C PRO A 44 0.55 -2.79 11.14
N GLY A 45 -0.30 -3.46 10.36
CA GLY A 45 -1.48 -2.88 9.74
C GLY A 45 -1.20 -2.02 8.49
N ALA A 46 -0.03 -1.41 8.39
CA ALA A 46 0.26 -0.40 7.38
C ALA A 46 0.14 -0.92 5.93
N SER A 47 0.86 -1.98 5.56
CA SER A 47 0.77 -2.63 4.23
C SER A 47 0.07 -3.99 4.30
N ALA A 48 -0.66 -4.24 5.38
CA ALA A 48 -1.19 -5.57 5.70
C ALA A 48 -2.25 -6.08 4.71
N VAL A 49 -2.91 -5.21 3.97
CA VAL A 49 -3.86 -5.62 2.90
C VAL A 49 -3.15 -6.48 1.86
N ILE A 50 -1.92 -6.10 1.45
CA ILE A 50 -1.13 -6.87 0.48
C ILE A 50 -0.68 -8.21 1.09
N TRP A 51 -0.27 -8.21 2.37
CA TRP A 51 0.13 -9.43 3.07
C TRP A 51 -1.05 -10.40 3.24
N VAL A 52 -2.22 -9.88 3.62
CA VAL A 52 -3.46 -10.66 3.71
C VAL A 52 -3.83 -11.23 2.35
N ALA A 53 -3.79 -10.43 1.29
CA ALA A 53 -4.09 -10.93 -0.06
C ALA A 53 -3.17 -12.09 -0.46
N LYS A 54 -1.89 -12.06 -0.04
CA LYS A 54 -0.92 -13.14 -0.30
C LYS A 54 -1.17 -14.36 0.58
N GLU A 55 -1.22 -14.18 1.91
CA GLU A 55 -1.29 -15.30 2.86
C GLU A 55 -2.65 -16.01 2.86
N ALA A 56 -3.74 -15.27 2.69
CA ALA A 56 -5.08 -15.84 2.52
C ALA A 56 -5.33 -16.36 1.09
N ARG A 57 -4.29 -16.37 0.24
CA ARG A 57 -4.33 -16.88 -1.14
C ARG A 57 -5.38 -16.21 -2.02
N LEU A 58 -5.69 -14.94 -1.73
CA LEU A 58 -6.70 -14.21 -2.49
C LEU A 58 -6.19 -13.83 -3.90
N PHE A 59 -4.87 -13.60 -4.04
CA PHE A 59 -4.28 -13.43 -5.36
C PHE A 59 -4.43 -14.69 -6.21
N GLU A 60 -4.08 -15.85 -5.67
CA GLU A 60 -4.23 -17.13 -6.36
C GLU A 60 -5.70 -17.44 -6.69
N LYS A 61 -6.63 -17.14 -5.77
CA LYS A 61 -8.08 -17.26 -5.98
C LYS A 61 -8.54 -16.48 -7.20
N HIS A 62 -7.92 -15.34 -7.47
CA HIS A 62 -8.20 -14.51 -8.65
C HIS A 62 -7.22 -14.75 -9.81
N GLY A 63 -6.50 -15.88 -9.81
CA GLY A 63 -5.64 -16.29 -10.91
C GLY A 63 -4.36 -15.48 -11.07
N LEU A 64 -3.82 -14.95 -9.96
CA LEU A 64 -2.59 -14.16 -9.94
C LEU A 64 -1.52 -14.84 -9.06
N ASP A 65 -0.27 -14.89 -9.53
CA ASP A 65 0.89 -15.20 -8.68
C ASP A 65 1.60 -13.89 -8.32
N VAL A 66 1.31 -13.35 -7.13
CA VAL A 66 1.87 -12.08 -6.66
C VAL A 66 2.99 -12.31 -5.66
N ALA A 67 4.12 -11.67 -5.88
CA ALA A 67 5.26 -11.61 -4.96
C ALA A 67 5.37 -10.19 -4.34
N PRO A 68 5.00 -10.00 -3.07
CA PRO A 68 5.19 -8.74 -2.37
C PRO A 68 6.68 -8.46 -2.11
N VAL A 69 7.13 -7.23 -2.41
CA VAL A 69 8.52 -6.78 -2.22
C VAL A 69 8.53 -5.52 -1.35
N LEU A 70 9.21 -5.58 -0.21
CA LEU A 70 9.39 -4.42 0.66
C LEU A 70 10.46 -3.48 0.10
N ILE A 71 10.06 -2.24 -0.17
CA ILE A 71 10.96 -1.12 -0.53
C ILE A 71 10.61 0.04 0.40
N PRO A 72 11.38 0.31 1.48
CA PRO A 72 10.97 1.19 2.58
C PRO A 72 10.93 2.69 2.20
N SER A 73 10.21 3.03 1.13
CA SER A 73 9.96 4.41 0.69
C SER A 73 8.85 4.42 -0.36
N SER A 74 7.80 5.21 -0.16
CA SER A 74 6.72 5.38 -1.14
C SER A 74 7.19 5.97 -2.47
N VAL A 75 8.27 6.75 -2.46
CA VAL A 75 8.89 7.27 -3.69
C VAL A 75 9.61 6.16 -4.44
N ARG A 76 10.39 5.33 -3.72
CA ARG A 76 11.13 4.23 -4.35
C ARG A 76 10.22 3.11 -4.88
N THR A 77 9.09 2.85 -4.24
CA THR A 77 8.11 1.89 -4.79
C THR A 77 7.60 2.34 -6.15
N LEU A 78 7.36 3.65 -6.33
CA LEU A 78 6.97 4.20 -7.62
C LEU A 78 8.10 4.16 -8.65
N GLN A 79 9.34 4.43 -8.22
CA GLN A 79 10.50 4.34 -9.12
C GLN A 79 10.67 2.91 -9.65
N ALA A 80 10.57 1.89 -8.78
CA ALA A 80 10.61 0.48 -9.19
C ALA A 80 9.46 0.13 -10.16
N MET A 81 8.25 0.64 -9.90
CA MET A 81 7.11 0.44 -10.79
C MET A 81 7.30 1.12 -12.17
N LEU A 82 7.76 2.36 -12.18
CA LEU A 82 8.04 3.09 -13.43
C LEU A 82 9.20 2.47 -14.22
N ALA A 83 10.15 1.82 -13.54
CA ALA A 83 11.23 1.05 -14.18
C ALA A 83 10.76 -0.34 -14.68
N GLY A 84 9.50 -0.75 -14.39
CA GLY A 84 8.96 -2.04 -14.80
C GLY A 84 9.35 -3.21 -13.87
N GLU A 85 9.97 -2.94 -12.72
CA GLU A 85 10.38 -3.96 -11.73
C GLU A 85 9.17 -4.47 -10.91
N SER A 86 8.10 -3.69 -10.84
CA SER A 86 6.83 -4.12 -10.25
C SER A 86 5.63 -3.63 -11.08
N ALA A 87 4.61 -4.47 -11.19
CA ALA A 87 3.39 -4.14 -11.93
C ALA A 87 2.48 -3.19 -11.18
N ILE A 88 2.41 -3.38 -9.86
CA ILE A 88 1.62 -2.60 -8.92
C ILE A 88 2.53 -2.11 -7.80
N ALA A 89 2.34 -0.87 -7.35
CA ALA A 89 3.02 -0.33 -6.19
C ALA A 89 2.01 0.15 -5.14
N GLU A 90 2.27 -0.15 -3.87
CA GLU A 90 1.68 0.62 -2.78
C GLU A 90 2.42 1.94 -2.68
N SER A 91 1.70 3.04 -2.61
CA SER A 91 2.29 4.37 -2.47
C SER A 91 1.38 5.33 -1.72
N ALA A 92 1.86 6.54 -1.54
CA ALA A 92 1.17 7.64 -0.87
C ALA A 92 0.98 8.82 -1.82
N GLY A 93 -0.05 9.63 -1.57
CA GLY A 93 -0.45 10.73 -2.45
C GLY A 93 0.66 11.70 -2.85
N PRO A 94 1.49 12.19 -1.92
CA PRO A 94 2.58 13.11 -2.28
C PRO A 94 3.58 12.50 -3.27
N ALA A 95 3.89 11.21 -3.12
CA ALA A 95 4.79 10.52 -4.05
C ALA A 95 4.15 10.35 -5.43
N VAL A 96 2.85 9.99 -5.49
CA VAL A 96 2.09 9.88 -6.75
C VAL A 96 2.03 11.24 -7.45
N ALA A 97 1.66 12.31 -6.73
CA ALA A 97 1.61 13.66 -7.28
C ALA A 97 2.98 14.12 -7.79
N SER A 98 4.05 13.89 -7.02
CA SER A 98 5.43 14.24 -7.43
C SER A 98 5.86 13.50 -8.69
N ALA A 99 5.56 12.20 -8.78
CA ALA A 99 5.87 11.39 -9.96
C ALA A 99 5.13 11.93 -11.21
N ARG A 100 3.85 12.29 -11.08
CA ARG A 100 3.04 12.88 -12.14
C ARG A 100 3.58 14.26 -12.57
N LEU A 101 3.95 15.11 -11.62
CA LEU A 101 4.57 16.42 -11.92
C LEU A 101 5.93 16.29 -12.62
N ALA A 102 6.64 15.19 -12.40
CA ALA A 102 7.86 14.85 -13.11
C ALA A 102 7.62 14.18 -14.48
N GLY A 103 6.36 14.05 -14.92
CA GLY A 103 5.98 13.41 -16.19
C GLY A 103 5.82 11.89 -16.13
N GLY A 104 5.85 11.31 -14.92
CA GLY A 104 5.62 9.87 -14.74
C GLY A 104 4.16 9.50 -15.01
N ASP A 105 3.95 8.34 -15.63
CA ASP A 105 2.61 7.81 -15.96
C ASP A 105 2.04 6.99 -14.82
N VAL A 106 1.72 7.65 -13.69
CA VAL A 106 1.21 6.98 -12.47
C VAL A 106 -0.27 7.27 -12.26
N VAL A 107 -1.05 6.22 -11.96
CA VAL A 107 -2.49 6.28 -11.69
C VAL A 107 -2.81 5.47 -10.42
N ALA A 108 -3.50 6.07 -9.47
CA ALA A 108 -3.99 5.40 -8.26
C ALA A 108 -5.27 4.60 -8.57
N LEU A 109 -5.30 3.35 -8.14
CA LEU A 109 -6.40 2.40 -8.40
C LEU A 109 -7.34 2.24 -7.21
N ALA A 110 -6.77 2.25 -5.98
CA ALA A 110 -7.55 2.08 -4.75
C ALA A 110 -6.82 2.75 -3.58
N GLY A 111 -7.58 3.14 -2.54
CA GLY A 111 -7.06 3.75 -1.33
C GLY A 111 -7.52 3.00 -0.08
N SER A 112 -6.60 2.34 0.62
CA SER A 112 -6.91 1.62 1.87
C SER A 112 -6.98 2.53 3.10
N VAL A 113 -6.28 3.66 3.10
CA VAL A 113 -6.36 4.68 4.15
C VAL A 113 -6.44 6.05 3.48
N ASN A 114 -7.59 6.70 3.61
CA ASN A 114 -7.96 7.89 2.85
C ASN A 114 -8.04 9.17 3.71
N ILE A 115 -7.41 9.16 4.88
CA ILE A 115 -7.30 10.31 5.78
C ILE A 115 -5.85 10.48 6.24
N LEU A 116 -5.49 11.68 6.63
CA LEU A 116 -4.18 12.00 7.18
C LEU A 116 -4.09 11.51 8.63
N THR A 117 -3.17 10.55 8.92
CA THR A 117 -3.15 9.79 10.18
C THR A 117 -1.95 10.14 11.05
N TYR A 118 -1.88 11.41 11.47
CA TYR A 118 -0.78 11.92 12.28
C TYR A 118 -1.26 12.72 13.48
N TYR A 119 -0.41 12.76 14.51
CA TYR A 119 -0.47 13.68 15.63
C TYR A 119 0.70 14.67 15.55
N PHE A 120 0.44 15.94 15.79
CA PHE A 120 1.49 16.93 15.93
C PHE A 120 1.87 17.02 17.41
N VAL A 121 3.13 16.73 17.71
CA VAL A 121 3.64 16.65 19.09
C VAL A 121 4.76 17.65 19.31
N THR A 122 4.86 18.14 20.56
CA THR A 122 5.82 19.16 20.97
C THR A 122 6.62 18.69 22.19
N LEU A 123 7.70 19.37 22.51
CA LEU A 123 8.34 19.23 23.81
C LEU A 123 7.42 19.74 24.93
N PRO A 124 7.55 19.21 26.16
CA PRO A 124 6.88 19.77 27.33
C PRO A 124 7.13 21.26 27.48
N GLY A 125 6.08 22.00 27.84
CA GLY A 125 6.15 23.46 27.96
C GLY A 125 5.74 24.24 26.70
N ILE A 126 5.51 23.55 25.55
CA ILE A 126 4.93 24.14 24.34
C ILE A 126 3.51 23.61 24.22
N ASN A 127 2.53 24.43 24.62
CA ASN A 127 1.13 24.05 24.70
C ASN A 127 0.22 24.89 23.80
N ARG A 128 0.76 25.93 23.17
CA ARG A 128 0.01 26.83 22.29
C ARG A 128 0.75 27.07 20.97
N PRO A 129 0.01 27.31 19.88
CA PRO A 129 0.60 27.50 18.54
C PRO A 129 1.61 28.64 18.48
N GLU A 130 1.37 29.74 19.19
CA GLU A 130 2.22 30.94 19.17
C GLU A 130 3.62 30.68 19.71
N GLU A 131 3.76 29.69 20.62
CA GLU A 131 5.04 29.29 21.23
C GLU A 131 5.95 28.52 20.25
N LEU A 132 5.42 28.13 19.09
CA LEU A 132 6.19 27.48 18.01
C LEU A 132 6.98 28.50 17.16
N LYS A 133 6.63 29.80 17.19
CA LYS A 133 7.35 30.80 16.38
C LYS A 133 8.83 30.83 16.72
N GLY A 134 9.65 30.81 15.67
CA GLY A 134 11.11 30.73 15.77
C GLY A 134 11.68 29.39 16.21
N LYS A 135 10.82 28.35 16.47
CA LYS A 135 11.27 27.03 16.87
C LYS A 135 11.63 26.16 15.64
N ILE A 136 12.30 25.04 15.93
CA ILE A 136 12.76 24.11 14.93
C ILE A 136 11.92 22.84 15.02
N GLY A 137 11.31 22.44 13.90
CA GLY A 137 10.60 21.18 13.76
C GLY A 137 11.42 20.14 12.99
N ALA A 138 11.14 18.87 13.27
CA ALA A 138 11.74 17.75 12.56
C ALA A 138 10.75 17.06 11.62
N ASN A 139 11.13 16.87 10.36
CA ASN A 139 10.45 15.98 9.42
C ASN A 139 11.34 14.78 9.07
N GLN A 140 10.79 13.85 8.29
CA GLN A 140 11.56 12.70 7.79
C GLN A 140 12.48 13.14 6.63
N SER A 141 11.91 13.71 5.60
CA SER A 141 12.55 14.36 4.46
C SER A 141 11.49 15.11 3.66
N PRO A 142 11.86 16.12 2.85
CA PRO A 142 10.91 16.84 2.01
C PRO A 142 10.11 15.91 1.09
N GLY A 143 8.81 16.19 0.94
CA GLY A 143 7.90 15.42 0.08
C GLY A 143 7.43 14.08 0.66
N THR A 144 7.84 13.72 1.87
CA THR A 144 7.27 12.55 2.58
C THR A 144 5.92 12.89 3.21
N ILE A 145 5.15 11.86 3.60
CA ILE A 145 3.88 12.08 4.31
C ILE A 145 4.11 12.86 5.62
N ALA A 146 5.19 12.55 6.34
CA ALA A 146 5.52 13.24 7.58
C ALA A 146 5.83 14.75 7.36
N ASP A 147 6.52 15.10 6.28
CA ASP A 147 6.73 16.51 5.90
C ASP A 147 5.40 17.19 5.56
N PHE A 148 4.57 16.52 4.77
CA PHE A 148 3.24 17.00 4.43
C PHE A 148 2.38 17.22 5.69
N ALA A 149 2.28 16.21 6.56
CA ALA A 149 1.52 16.29 7.81
C ALA A 149 2.01 17.43 8.70
N LEU A 150 3.33 17.63 8.79
CA LEU A 150 3.93 18.71 9.59
C LEU A 150 3.54 20.09 9.04
N ARG A 151 3.62 20.30 7.73
CA ARG A 151 3.24 21.58 7.08
C ARG A 151 1.74 21.86 7.20
N VAL A 152 0.90 20.85 6.97
CA VAL A 152 -0.56 20.96 7.15
C VAL A 152 -0.89 21.30 8.60
N SER A 153 -0.23 20.66 9.58
CA SER A 153 -0.42 20.96 11.00
C SER A 153 -0.11 22.41 11.32
N LEU A 154 1.04 22.92 10.88
CA LEU A 154 1.45 24.31 11.12
C LEU A 154 0.42 25.29 10.53
N ARG A 155 -0.06 25.06 9.29
CA ARG A 155 -1.10 25.92 8.72
C ARG A 155 -2.43 25.85 9.47
N LYS A 156 -2.84 24.67 9.92
CA LYS A 156 -4.04 24.49 10.76
C LYS A 156 -3.92 25.19 12.10
N LEU A 157 -2.70 25.32 12.62
CA LEU A 157 -2.37 26.07 13.83
C LEU A 157 -2.16 27.58 13.57
N GLY A 158 -2.40 28.06 12.34
CA GLY A 158 -2.27 29.48 11.97
C GLY A 158 -0.83 29.97 11.73
N LEU A 159 0.11 29.03 11.50
CA LEU A 159 1.52 29.35 11.27
C LEU A 159 1.92 29.09 9.79
N ASP A 160 2.77 29.96 9.26
CA ASP A 160 3.41 29.75 7.97
C ASP A 160 4.65 28.83 8.14
N PRO A 161 4.64 27.60 7.59
CA PRO A 161 5.76 26.67 7.75
C PRO A 161 7.06 27.11 7.08
N ALA A 162 7.02 28.16 6.25
CA ALA A 162 8.21 28.72 5.59
C ALA A 162 8.77 29.97 6.30
N LYS A 163 7.96 30.64 7.12
CA LYS A 163 8.33 31.92 7.75
C LYS A 163 8.40 31.86 9.27
N ASP A 164 7.43 31.15 9.89
CA ASP A 164 7.27 31.21 11.35
C ASP A 164 8.14 30.19 12.09
N VAL A 165 8.62 29.15 11.40
CA VAL A 165 9.41 28.03 11.97
C VAL A 165 10.55 27.61 11.04
N SER A 166 11.51 26.85 11.58
CA SER A 166 12.51 26.16 10.76
C SER A 166 12.24 24.67 10.72
N LEU A 167 12.26 24.04 9.53
CA LEU A 167 12.06 22.59 9.40
C LEU A 167 13.38 21.91 9.02
N ARG A 168 13.75 20.86 9.78
CA ARG A 168 14.96 20.07 9.55
C ARG A 168 14.61 18.63 9.18
N SER A 169 15.26 18.10 8.17
CA SER A 169 15.20 16.68 7.81
C SER A 169 16.11 15.88 8.74
N ILE A 170 15.50 15.11 9.65
CA ILE A 170 16.20 14.33 10.68
C ILE A 170 16.14 12.83 10.37
N GLY A 171 15.18 12.39 9.53
CA GLY A 171 15.00 10.98 9.21
C GLY A 171 13.82 10.32 9.93
N VAL A 172 13.99 9.05 10.31
CA VAL A 172 12.92 8.24 10.92
C VAL A 172 12.55 8.73 12.32
N LEU A 173 11.44 8.20 12.86
CA LEU A 173 10.89 8.67 14.14
C LEU A 173 11.93 8.67 15.27
N TYR A 174 12.66 7.58 15.45
CA TYR A 174 13.59 7.45 16.57
C TYR A 174 14.68 8.52 16.56
N ASP A 175 15.17 8.90 15.37
CA ASP A 175 16.15 9.99 15.22
C ASP A 175 15.51 11.34 15.58
N ARG A 176 14.26 11.58 15.17
CA ARG A 176 13.49 12.78 15.50
C ARG A 176 13.24 12.90 17.01
N ILE A 177 12.87 11.80 17.65
CA ILE A 177 12.68 11.76 19.11
C ILE A 177 14.02 12.01 19.84
N ALA A 178 15.12 11.39 19.41
CA ALA A 178 16.44 11.63 19.98
C ALA A 178 16.86 13.12 19.84
N ALA A 179 16.55 13.75 18.71
CA ALA A 179 16.79 15.17 18.48
C ALA A 179 15.90 16.06 19.39
N MET A 180 14.64 15.67 19.61
CA MET A 180 13.76 16.35 20.57
C MET A 180 14.27 16.24 22.00
N GLN A 181 14.67 15.05 22.46
CA GLN A 181 15.25 14.85 23.81
C GLN A 181 16.50 15.68 24.07
N LYS A 182 17.30 15.93 23.02
CA LYS A 182 18.47 16.82 23.08
C LYS A 182 18.14 18.30 22.91
N GLY A 183 16.86 18.67 22.75
CA GLY A 183 16.43 20.05 22.51
C GLY A 183 16.85 20.63 21.15
N ILE A 184 17.38 19.80 20.23
CA ILE A 184 17.80 20.24 18.88
C ILE A 184 16.60 20.66 18.04
N VAL A 185 15.46 19.97 18.21
CA VAL A 185 14.17 20.29 17.61
C VAL A 185 13.08 20.25 18.68
N GLN A 186 12.03 21.05 18.51
CA GLN A 186 11.02 21.25 19.53
C GLN A 186 9.67 20.58 19.20
N PHE A 187 9.44 20.18 17.95
CA PHE A 187 8.21 19.56 17.52
C PHE A 187 8.41 18.64 16.32
N THR A 188 7.50 17.70 16.18
CA THR A 188 7.42 16.78 15.03
C THR A 188 6.00 16.26 14.84
N VAL A 189 5.81 15.36 13.87
CA VAL A 189 4.59 14.59 13.73
C VAL A 189 4.88 13.10 13.93
N VAL A 190 3.92 12.38 14.51
CA VAL A 190 3.98 10.94 14.76
C VAL A 190 2.72 10.27 14.23
N THR A 191 2.83 9.02 13.80
CA THR A 191 1.68 8.20 13.39
C THR A 191 0.97 7.62 14.60
N GLU A 192 -0.22 7.03 14.38
CA GLU A 192 -0.97 6.28 15.40
C GLU A 192 -0.12 5.19 16.06
N ALA A 193 0.60 4.41 15.26
CA ALA A 193 1.47 3.34 15.78
C ALA A 193 2.66 3.86 16.61
N GLU A 194 3.05 5.10 16.40
CA GLU A 194 4.20 5.76 17.06
C GLU A 194 3.77 6.56 18.29
N LYS A 195 2.48 6.89 18.41
CA LYS A 195 1.93 7.72 19.50
C LYS A 195 2.28 7.18 20.90
N PRO A 196 2.18 5.88 21.22
CA PRO A 196 2.54 5.36 22.53
C PRO A 196 3.98 5.67 22.98
N ILE A 197 4.91 5.87 22.04
CA ILE A 197 6.30 6.22 22.34
C ILE A 197 6.38 7.64 22.91
N VAL A 198 5.72 8.59 22.26
CA VAL A 198 5.73 10.01 22.69
C VAL A 198 4.88 10.24 23.93
N ASP A 199 3.81 9.46 24.13
CA ASP A 199 2.99 9.50 25.35
C ASP A 199 3.82 9.10 26.59
N LYS A 200 4.64 8.04 26.47
CA LYS A 200 5.55 7.61 27.56
C LYS A 200 6.60 8.68 27.89
N LEU A 201 6.96 9.54 26.94
CA LEU A 201 7.89 10.64 27.12
C LEU A 201 7.20 11.92 27.64
N GLY A 202 5.88 11.92 27.79
CA GLY A 202 5.11 13.07 28.24
C GLY A 202 5.05 14.21 27.21
N TYR A 203 5.19 13.91 25.91
CA TYR A 203 5.12 14.92 24.86
C TYR A 203 3.66 15.28 24.58
N PRO A 204 3.26 16.55 24.71
CA PRO A 204 1.89 16.97 24.45
C PRO A 204 1.55 16.85 22.96
N VAL A 205 0.31 16.43 22.70
CA VAL A 205 -0.30 16.48 21.36
C VAL A 205 -0.95 17.84 21.20
N LEU A 206 -0.39 18.68 20.34
CA LEU A 206 -0.93 20.01 20.08
C LEU A 206 -2.03 19.98 19.00
N LEU A 207 -1.99 18.99 18.09
CA LEU A 207 -3.03 18.81 17.06
C LEU A 207 -3.18 17.33 16.72
N ASP A 208 -4.43 16.87 16.73
CA ASP A 208 -4.84 15.55 16.26
C ASP A 208 -5.41 15.68 14.84
N LEU A 209 -4.59 15.31 13.84
CA LEU A 209 -5.03 15.33 12.42
C LEU A 209 -6.00 14.19 12.10
N ILE A 210 -6.00 13.10 12.88
CA ILE A 210 -6.90 11.96 12.65
C ILE A 210 -8.35 12.37 12.91
N SER A 211 -8.58 13.08 14.03
CA SER A 211 -9.92 13.57 14.41
C SER A 211 -10.47 14.59 13.39
N LEU A 212 -9.60 15.33 12.72
CA LEU A 212 -9.99 16.27 11.67
C LEU A 212 -10.42 15.58 10.36
N ARG A 213 -10.17 14.28 10.22
CA ARG A 213 -10.52 13.46 9.05
C ARG A 213 -10.18 14.12 7.72
N ILE A 214 -9.03 14.78 7.64
CA ILE A 214 -8.58 15.47 6.43
C ILE A 214 -8.46 14.47 5.30
N PRO A 215 -9.17 14.61 4.17
CA PRO A 215 -9.05 13.75 3.02
C PRO A 215 -7.59 13.73 2.53
N PHE A 216 -7.00 12.55 2.49
CA PHE A 216 -5.60 12.39 2.15
C PHE A 216 -5.32 10.97 1.67
N PRO A 217 -4.65 10.75 0.52
CA PRO A 217 -4.27 9.42 0.05
C PRO A 217 -3.06 8.92 0.83
N GLN A 218 -3.32 8.50 2.08
CA GLN A 218 -2.30 8.02 3.00
C GLN A 218 -1.66 6.72 2.52
N ARG A 219 -2.51 5.79 2.05
CA ARG A 219 -2.10 4.51 1.50
C ARG A 219 -3.04 4.05 0.40
N GLY A 220 -2.46 3.56 -0.66
CA GLY A 220 -3.22 3.00 -1.75
C GLY A 220 -2.31 2.26 -2.74
N ILE A 221 -2.92 1.59 -3.67
CA ILE A 221 -2.24 0.92 -4.77
C ILE A 221 -2.34 1.74 -6.05
N CYS A 222 -1.28 1.74 -6.82
CA CYS A 222 -1.17 2.42 -8.09
C CYS A 222 -0.43 1.58 -9.13
N THR A 223 -0.61 1.94 -10.38
CA THR A 223 0.09 1.39 -11.53
C THR A 223 0.30 2.50 -12.58
N THR A 224 0.73 2.16 -13.79
CA THR A 224 0.82 3.11 -14.91
C THR A 224 -0.43 3.05 -15.80
N ALA A 225 -0.82 4.17 -16.42
CA ALA A 225 -1.92 4.18 -17.40
C ALA A 225 -1.58 3.26 -18.59
N LYS A 226 -0.30 3.18 -18.95
CA LYS A 226 0.19 2.21 -19.95
C LYS A 226 -0.15 0.77 -19.52
N TYR A 227 0.18 0.38 -18.29
CA TYR A 227 -0.08 -0.97 -17.80
C TYR A 227 -1.57 -1.29 -17.72
N ILE A 228 -2.41 -0.32 -17.32
CA ILE A 228 -3.88 -0.46 -17.36
C ILE A 228 -4.37 -0.77 -18.78
N LYS A 229 -3.82 -0.10 -19.79
CA LYS A 229 -4.19 -0.31 -21.20
C LYS A 229 -3.74 -1.67 -21.72
N GLU A 230 -2.54 -2.10 -21.37
CA GLU A 230 -1.94 -3.35 -21.84
C GLU A 230 -2.48 -4.59 -21.11
N GLN A 231 -2.79 -4.47 -19.81
CA GLN A 231 -3.17 -5.57 -18.93
C GLN A 231 -4.43 -5.28 -18.07
N PRO A 232 -5.54 -4.83 -18.69
CA PRO A 232 -6.73 -4.38 -17.94
C PRO A 232 -7.33 -5.48 -17.06
N ASP A 233 -7.31 -6.74 -17.53
CA ASP A 233 -7.86 -7.87 -16.78
C ASP A 233 -6.98 -8.26 -15.58
N MET A 234 -5.67 -8.12 -15.69
CA MET A 234 -4.78 -8.33 -14.57
C MET A 234 -5.03 -7.27 -13.49
N VAL A 235 -5.13 -6.00 -13.87
CA VAL A 235 -5.44 -4.90 -12.94
C VAL A 235 -6.80 -5.14 -12.27
N ARG A 236 -7.83 -5.54 -13.01
CA ARG A 236 -9.18 -5.86 -12.48
C ARG A 236 -9.10 -6.98 -11.44
N ARG A 237 -8.42 -8.07 -11.74
CA ARG A 237 -8.23 -9.21 -10.81
C ARG A 237 -7.43 -8.82 -9.57
N TYR A 238 -6.41 -7.98 -9.74
CA TYR A 238 -5.62 -7.48 -8.62
C TYR A 238 -6.45 -6.60 -7.67
N VAL A 239 -7.17 -5.60 -8.21
CA VAL A 239 -8.05 -4.73 -7.41
C VAL A 239 -9.12 -5.56 -6.70
N ARG A 240 -9.66 -6.59 -7.36
CA ARG A 240 -10.64 -7.52 -6.75
C ARG A 240 -10.04 -8.26 -5.55
N ALA A 241 -8.84 -8.83 -5.69
CA ALA A 241 -8.14 -9.50 -4.60
C ALA A 241 -7.82 -8.51 -3.44
N TYR A 242 -7.45 -7.29 -3.79
CA TYR A 242 -7.15 -6.23 -2.81
C TYR A 242 -8.39 -5.82 -2.01
N VAL A 243 -9.54 -5.65 -2.65
CA VAL A 243 -10.82 -5.33 -1.99
C VAL A 243 -11.26 -6.49 -1.09
N GLU A 244 -11.15 -7.73 -1.56
CA GLU A 244 -11.45 -8.91 -0.74
C GLU A 244 -10.50 -9.02 0.47
N ALA A 245 -9.23 -8.64 0.31
CA ALA A 245 -8.27 -8.61 1.41
C ALA A 245 -8.60 -7.55 2.47
N ILE A 246 -9.15 -6.40 2.09
CA ILE A 246 -9.67 -5.41 3.05
C ILE A 246 -10.84 -6.01 3.83
N HIS A 247 -11.76 -6.69 3.17
CA HIS A 247 -12.87 -7.37 3.86
C HIS A 247 -12.36 -8.45 4.82
N PHE A 248 -11.42 -9.30 4.38
CA PHE A 248 -10.77 -10.30 5.24
C PHE A 248 -10.09 -9.66 6.44
N PHE A 249 -9.31 -8.59 6.23
CA PHE A 249 -8.64 -7.84 7.29
C PHE A 249 -9.63 -7.38 8.37
N LYS A 250 -10.80 -6.89 7.97
CA LYS A 250 -11.84 -6.38 8.87
C LYS A 250 -12.58 -7.50 9.62
N THR A 251 -12.77 -8.66 9.01
CA THR A 251 -13.66 -9.73 9.53
C THR A 251 -12.91 -10.91 10.15
N ARG A 252 -11.64 -11.11 9.81
CA ARG A 252 -10.80 -12.22 10.27
C ARG A 252 -9.67 -11.73 11.18
N LYS A 253 -10.04 -11.20 12.35
CA LYS A 253 -9.13 -10.51 13.27
C LYS A 253 -7.90 -11.35 13.64
N GLU A 254 -8.09 -12.58 14.14
CA GLU A 254 -6.99 -13.40 14.62
C GLU A 254 -6.03 -13.82 13.49
N GLU A 255 -6.58 -14.22 12.35
CA GLU A 255 -5.78 -14.58 11.17
C GLU A 255 -4.98 -13.37 10.68
N THR A 256 -5.60 -12.19 10.65
CA THR A 256 -4.95 -10.92 10.28
C THR A 256 -3.80 -10.58 11.23
N ILE A 257 -3.98 -10.77 12.54
CA ILE A 257 -2.94 -10.54 13.56
C ILE A 257 -1.74 -11.47 13.32
N GLN A 258 -1.98 -12.76 13.03
CA GLN A 258 -0.90 -13.71 12.72
C GLN A 258 -0.14 -13.32 11.46
N ILE A 259 -0.84 -12.87 10.43
CA ILE A 259 -0.22 -12.37 9.19
C ILE A 259 0.61 -11.12 9.48
N MET A 260 0.06 -10.16 10.22
CA MET A 260 0.80 -8.95 10.60
C MET A 260 2.07 -9.28 11.40
N ARG A 261 1.99 -10.20 12.37
CA ARG A 261 3.15 -10.66 13.15
C ARG A 261 4.25 -11.20 12.24
N LYS A 262 3.90 -12.07 11.28
CA LYS A 262 4.82 -12.68 10.34
C LYS A 262 5.63 -11.63 9.54
N TYR A 263 4.95 -10.62 9.01
CA TYR A 263 5.57 -9.63 8.11
C TYR A 263 6.22 -8.47 8.85
N SER A 264 5.62 -7.99 9.93
CA SER A 264 6.15 -6.88 10.72
C SER A 264 7.25 -7.30 11.69
N ARG A 265 7.31 -8.59 12.04
CA ARG A 265 8.19 -9.15 13.08
C ARG A 265 7.97 -8.53 14.46
N VAL A 266 6.81 -7.97 14.70
CA VAL A 266 6.37 -7.46 16.00
C VAL A 266 5.72 -8.61 16.75
N GLU A 267 6.25 -8.94 17.95
CA GLU A 267 5.75 -10.04 18.77
C GLU A 267 4.73 -9.58 19.83
N ASP A 268 4.73 -8.29 20.16
CA ASP A 268 3.79 -7.72 21.14
C ASP A 268 2.35 -7.79 20.61
N ARG A 269 1.56 -8.68 21.22
CA ARG A 269 0.16 -8.91 20.84
C ARG A 269 -0.69 -7.65 21.00
N GLY A 270 -0.47 -6.86 22.04
CA GLY A 270 -1.22 -5.63 22.27
C GLY A 270 -1.03 -4.62 21.17
N VAL A 271 0.22 -4.47 20.68
CA VAL A 271 0.54 -3.61 19.54
C VAL A 271 -0.16 -4.12 18.26
N LEU A 272 -0.14 -5.42 18.02
CA LEU A 272 -0.78 -6.01 16.84
C LEU A 272 -2.32 -5.87 16.88
N GLU A 273 -2.94 -6.11 18.04
CA GLU A 273 -4.39 -5.96 18.21
C GLU A 273 -4.84 -4.51 18.07
N HIS A 274 -4.08 -3.58 18.66
CA HIS A 274 -4.33 -2.15 18.49
C HIS A 274 -4.27 -1.74 17.01
N ALA A 275 -3.20 -2.12 16.31
CA ALA A 275 -3.04 -1.83 14.89
C ALA A 275 -4.17 -2.44 14.06
N GLN A 276 -4.50 -3.73 14.27
CA GLN A 276 -5.59 -4.39 13.54
C GLN A 276 -6.92 -3.67 13.75
N THR A 277 -7.26 -3.36 15.00
CA THR A 277 -8.52 -2.68 15.33
C THR A 277 -8.59 -1.30 14.68
N TRP A 278 -7.52 -0.51 14.81
CA TRP A 278 -7.46 0.83 14.25
C TRP A 278 -7.60 0.83 12.71
N PHE A 279 -6.83 -0.02 12.03
CA PHE A 279 -6.89 -0.11 10.56
C PHE A 279 -8.24 -0.67 10.08
N ALA A 280 -8.82 -1.67 10.76
CA ALA A 280 -10.13 -2.20 10.42
C ALA A 280 -11.25 -1.15 10.50
N GLN A 281 -11.16 -0.21 11.46
CA GLN A 281 -12.11 0.89 11.62
C GLN A 281 -11.94 2.00 10.57
N ASN A 282 -10.70 2.21 10.08
CA ASN A 282 -10.38 3.32 9.20
C ASN A 282 -10.23 2.95 7.72
N MET A 283 -10.15 1.66 7.39
CA MET A 283 -10.20 1.19 5.99
C MET A 283 -11.64 1.29 5.46
N PRO A 284 -11.86 1.91 4.29
CA PRO A 284 -13.18 1.97 3.67
C PRO A 284 -13.61 0.59 3.17
N GLU A 285 -14.91 0.34 3.12
CA GLU A 285 -15.47 -0.87 2.54
C GLU A 285 -15.25 -0.92 1.02
N TYR A 286 -15.51 0.21 0.37
CA TYR A 286 -15.17 0.45 -1.03
C TYR A 286 -13.96 1.37 -1.09
N PRO A 287 -12.77 0.85 -1.39
CA PRO A 287 -11.53 1.60 -1.28
C PRO A 287 -11.28 2.49 -2.50
N TYR A 288 -12.18 3.42 -2.77
CA TYR A 288 -12.01 4.39 -3.83
C TYR A 288 -10.74 5.21 -3.62
N PRO A 289 -9.94 5.48 -4.67
CA PRO A 289 -8.83 6.40 -4.56
C PRO A 289 -9.39 7.82 -4.29
N PRO A 290 -8.92 8.53 -3.24
CA PRO A 290 -9.57 9.75 -2.74
C PRO A 290 -9.21 10.95 -3.61
N VAL A 291 -10.05 11.33 -4.57
CA VAL A 291 -9.84 12.52 -5.43
C VAL A 291 -9.64 13.79 -4.60
N GLU A 292 -10.50 14.03 -3.59
CA GLU A 292 -10.37 15.17 -2.68
C GLU A 292 -9.04 15.17 -1.93
N GLY A 293 -8.56 13.99 -1.54
CA GLY A 293 -7.27 13.84 -0.90
C GLY A 293 -6.11 14.22 -1.83
N TYR A 294 -6.19 13.86 -3.11
CA TYR A 294 -5.21 14.31 -4.10
C TYR A 294 -5.31 15.82 -4.34
N GLN A 295 -6.51 16.40 -4.32
CA GLN A 295 -6.68 17.85 -4.37
C GLN A 295 -5.97 18.54 -3.20
N THR A 296 -6.11 18.01 -1.98
CA THR A 296 -5.40 18.52 -0.78
C THR A 296 -3.88 18.44 -0.96
N VAL A 297 -3.37 17.35 -1.51
CA VAL A 297 -1.93 17.18 -1.79
C VAL A 297 -1.44 18.22 -2.81
N LEU A 298 -2.15 18.39 -3.91
CA LEU A 298 -1.77 19.34 -4.97
C LEU A 298 -1.80 20.78 -4.48
N GLN A 299 -2.81 21.17 -3.68
CA GLN A 299 -2.90 22.50 -3.07
C GLN A 299 -1.72 22.77 -2.14
N GLU A 300 -1.32 21.80 -1.33
CA GLU A 300 -0.16 21.94 -0.46
C GLU A 300 1.14 22.09 -1.27
N MET A 301 1.30 21.23 -2.30
CA MET A 301 2.49 21.25 -3.16
C MET A 301 2.61 22.53 -3.98
N ALA A 302 1.50 23.17 -4.35
CA ALA A 302 1.47 24.40 -5.13
C ALA A 302 2.22 25.55 -4.45
N SER A 303 2.32 25.54 -3.11
CA SER A 303 3.08 26.55 -2.36
C SER A 303 4.59 26.54 -2.64
N SER A 304 5.14 25.39 -3.05
CA SER A 304 6.56 25.19 -3.36
C SER A 304 6.82 24.81 -4.81
N ASN A 305 5.80 24.32 -5.52
CA ASN A 305 5.87 23.96 -6.93
C ASN A 305 4.61 24.44 -7.67
N PRO A 306 4.64 25.60 -8.33
CA PRO A 306 3.49 26.15 -9.03
C PRO A 306 2.84 25.23 -10.07
N LYS A 307 3.60 24.31 -10.66
CA LYS A 307 3.06 23.32 -11.62
C LYS A 307 2.00 22.41 -10.97
N ALA A 308 2.03 22.24 -9.65
CA ALA A 308 1.03 21.47 -8.93
C ALA A 308 -0.38 22.09 -9.01
N ALA A 309 -0.48 23.39 -9.14
CA ALA A 309 -1.76 24.09 -9.28
C ALA A 309 -2.48 23.80 -10.61
N SER A 310 -1.75 23.40 -11.65
CA SER A 310 -2.31 23.10 -12.96
C SER A 310 -2.67 21.64 -13.16
N LEU A 311 -2.28 20.76 -12.24
CA LEU A 311 -2.58 19.32 -12.32
C LEU A 311 -3.97 19.02 -11.74
N ASN A 312 -4.81 18.34 -12.53
CA ASN A 312 -6.14 17.95 -12.07
C ASN A 312 -6.07 16.67 -11.25
N ALA A 313 -6.55 16.70 -10.02
CA ALA A 313 -6.59 15.55 -9.11
C ALA A 313 -7.32 14.32 -9.71
N LYS A 314 -8.32 14.51 -10.56
CA LYS A 314 -9.04 13.44 -11.23
C LYS A 314 -8.15 12.65 -12.21
N GLU A 315 -7.10 13.27 -12.74
CA GLU A 315 -6.16 12.59 -13.65
C GLU A 315 -5.15 11.70 -12.91
N LEU A 316 -5.10 11.80 -11.58
CA LEU A 316 -4.24 10.97 -10.72
C LEU A 316 -4.89 9.65 -10.34
N VAL A 317 -6.18 9.45 -10.65
CA VAL A 317 -6.97 8.30 -10.18
C VAL A 317 -7.69 7.57 -11.31
N ASP A 318 -7.85 6.28 -11.15
CA ASP A 318 -8.77 5.47 -11.96
C ASP A 318 -9.67 4.65 -11.04
N ALA A 319 -10.85 5.18 -10.75
CA ALA A 319 -11.80 4.59 -9.85
C ALA A 319 -12.66 3.46 -10.47
N ARG A 320 -12.54 3.22 -11.79
CA ARG A 320 -13.37 2.25 -12.54
C ARG A 320 -13.39 0.87 -11.91
N PHE A 321 -12.23 0.37 -11.52
CA PHE A 321 -12.08 -0.98 -11.03
C PHE A 321 -12.79 -1.20 -9.69
N VAL A 322 -12.77 -0.21 -8.79
CA VAL A 322 -13.52 -0.26 -7.53
C VAL A 322 -15.02 -0.11 -7.81
N LYS A 323 -15.39 0.78 -8.75
CA LYS A 323 -16.79 0.98 -9.13
C LYS A 323 -17.41 -0.28 -9.75
N GLU A 324 -16.70 -1.00 -10.61
CA GLU A 324 -17.16 -2.28 -11.17
C GLU A 324 -17.48 -3.30 -10.06
N LEU A 325 -16.68 -3.32 -8.97
CA LEU A 325 -16.91 -4.22 -7.83
C LEU A 325 -18.11 -3.79 -6.99
N GLU A 326 -18.33 -2.48 -6.83
CA GLU A 326 -19.53 -1.94 -6.16
C GLU A 326 -20.79 -2.26 -6.97
N ASP A 327 -20.79 -1.91 -8.26
CA ASP A 327 -21.95 -2.10 -9.17
C ASP A 327 -22.33 -3.60 -9.29
N SER A 328 -21.35 -4.51 -9.23
CA SER A 328 -21.60 -5.96 -9.26
C SER A 328 -22.07 -6.56 -7.93
N GLY A 329 -22.14 -5.75 -6.86
CA GLY A 329 -22.48 -6.23 -5.52
C GLY A 329 -21.42 -7.18 -4.92
N PHE A 330 -20.19 -7.17 -5.43
CA PHE A 330 -19.12 -8.08 -5.02
C PHE A 330 -18.86 -8.01 -3.51
N VAL A 331 -18.70 -6.80 -2.95
CA VAL A 331 -18.39 -6.60 -1.53
C VAL A 331 -19.56 -7.04 -0.65
N ALA A 332 -20.79 -6.68 -1.03
CA ALA A 332 -21.99 -7.12 -0.32
C ALA A 332 -22.14 -8.65 -0.32
N GLY A 333 -21.64 -9.32 -1.36
CA GLY A 333 -21.58 -10.78 -1.45
C GLY A 333 -20.53 -11.43 -0.53
N LEU A 334 -19.46 -10.72 -0.15
CA LEU A 334 -18.44 -11.21 0.78
C LEU A 334 -18.99 -11.33 2.21
N SER A 335 -19.83 -10.38 2.64
CA SER A 335 -20.43 -10.36 3.99
C SER A 335 -21.46 -11.46 4.24
N LYS A 336 -21.90 -12.15 3.17
CA LYS A 336 -22.89 -13.25 3.25
C LYS A 336 -22.23 -14.65 3.29
N ARG A 337 -20.91 -14.72 3.18
CA ARG A 337 -20.12 -15.96 3.19
C ARG A 337 -19.36 -16.10 4.51
#